data_2aaad4d583db24937d9a1043e37c9983
#
_entry.id   2aaad4d583db24937d9a1043e37c9983
#
_cell.length_a   1.000
_cell.length_b   1.000
_cell.length_c   1.000
_cell.angle_alpha   90.00
_cell.angle_beta   90.00
_cell.angle_gamma   90.00
#
_symmetry.space_group_name_H-M   'P 1'
#
loop_
_entity.id
_entity.type
_entity.pdbx_description
1 polymer ?
#
loop_
_entity_poly.entity_id
_entity_poly.type
_entity_poly.pdbx_seq_one_letter_code
_entity_poly.pdbx_strand_id
1 'polypeptide(L)'
;MIRKDDILKMTEKGISVFRYYLSVDFKVGKNFLNPFYKDTEASCNIYYERKAGVFKMKDFGNEDYSGDCFELVGRLNGLNCKEPKEFVEIMEIINRDLHLGL
;
A
#
# COMPACT_ATOMS: atom_id res chain seq x y z
N MET A 1 15.54 -14.77 -3.25
CA MET A 1 14.73 -13.72 -3.91
C MET A 1 13.44 -13.47 -3.14
N ILE A 2 13.12 -12.22 -2.87
CA ILE A 2 11.88 -11.83 -2.18
C ILE A 2 10.69 -12.08 -3.12
N ARG A 3 9.64 -12.71 -2.61
CA ARG A 3 8.45 -13.01 -3.39
C ARG A 3 7.27 -12.20 -2.89
N LYS A 4 6.40 -11.81 -3.81
CA LYS A 4 5.17 -11.07 -3.51
C LYS A 4 4.34 -11.75 -2.42
N ASP A 5 4.16 -13.07 -2.55
CA ASP A 5 3.36 -13.84 -1.61
C ASP A 5 3.94 -13.84 -0.19
N ASP A 6 5.27 -13.84 -0.08
CA ASP A 6 5.93 -13.78 1.22
C ASP A 6 5.67 -12.45 1.92
N ILE A 7 5.73 -11.35 1.16
CA ILE A 7 5.42 -10.04 1.70
C ILE A 7 3.97 -9.98 2.17
N LEU A 8 3.04 -10.42 1.33
CA LEU A 8 1.62 -10.39 1.68
C LEU A 8 1.32 -11.25 2.91
N LYS A 9 1.97 -12.39 3.03
CA LYS A 9 1.81 -13.26 4.19
C LYS A 9 2.32 -12.62 5.47
N MET A 10 3.44 -11.92 5.42
CA MET A 10 4.05 -11.29 6.59
C MET A 10 3.43 -9.95 6.96
N THR A 11 2.61 -9.38 6.08
CA THR A 11 2.01 -8.06 6.28
C THR A 11 0.49 -8.10 6.37
N GLU A 12 -0.05 -9.28 6.71
CA GLU A 12 -1.49 -9.49 6.82
C GLU A 12 -2.24 -9.01 5.57
N LYS A 13 -1.84 -9.56 4.42
CA LYS A 13 -2.44 -9.27 3.11
C LYS A 13 -2.28 -7.80 2.71
N GLY A 14 -1.21 -7.18 3.17
CA GLY A 14 -0.82 -5.83 2.80
C GLY A 14 -1.26 -4.73 3.75
N ILE A 15 -2.14 -5.02 4.71
CA ILE A 15 -2.64 -3.96 5.61
C ILE A 15 -1.52 -3.34 6.46
N SER A 16 -0.53 -4.15 6.88
CA SER A 16 0.60 -3.64 7.67
C SER A 16 1.42 -2.62 6.89
N VAL A 17 1.52 -2.79 5.57
CA VAL A 17 2.22 -1.85 4.71
C VAL A 17 1.49 -0.51 4.69
N PHE A 18 0.17 -0.53 4.54
CA PHE A 18 -0.63 0.69 4.60
C PHE A 18 -0.48 1.40 5.94
N ARG A 19 -0.53 0.65 7.05
CA ARG A 19 -0.37 1.24 8.38
C ARG A 19 0.99 1.91 8.55
N TYR A 20 2.04 1.30 8.02
CA TYR A 20 3.38 1.85 8.12
C TYR A 20 3.52 3.17 7.34
N TYR A 21 3.14 3.17 6.06
CA TYR A 21 3.39 4.32 5.18
C TYR A 21 2.37 5.44 5.32
N LEU A 22 1.12 5.14 5.65
CA LEU A 22 0.10 6.17 5.82
C LEU A 22 0.30 6.96 7.11
N SER A 23 0.82 6.34 8.15
CA SER A 23 1.10 6.97 9.44
C SER A 23 -0.11 7.67 10.06
N VAL A 24 -1.31 7.21 9.76
CA VAL A 24 -2.56 7.68 10.34
C VAL A 24 -3.30 6.50 10.95
N ASP A 25 -4.08 6.77 11.98
CA ASP A 25 -4.88 5.74 12.63
C ASP A 25 -6.19 5.55 11.87
N PHE A 26 -6.13 4.81 10.76
CA PHE A 26 -7.31 4.54 9.96
C PHE A 26 -8.02 3.26 10.41
N LYS A 27 -9.30 3.17 10.08
CA LYS A 27 -10.09 1.95 10.28
C LYS A 27 -10.54 1.43 8.91
N VAL A 28 -10.41 0.11 8.72
CA VAL A 28 -10.86 -0.53 7.48
C VAL A 28 -12.33 -0.20 7.24
N GLY A 29 -12.65 0.22 6.01
CA GLY A 29 -14.01 0.54 5.62
C GLY A 29 -14.48 1.94 6.00
N LYS A 30 -13.66 2.72 6.69
CA LYS A 30 -14.00 4.11 7.04
C LYS A 30 -13.12 5.09 6.31
N ASN A 31 -13.72 6.17 5.81
CA ASN A 31 -12.98 7.20 5.09
C ASN A 31 -12.06 7.98 6.03
N PHE A 32 -10.90 8.36 5.50
CA PHE A 32 -9.92 9.19 6.22
C PHE A 32 -9.27 10.17 5.25
N LEU A 33 -8.57 11.17 5.79
CA LEU A 33 -7.85 12.15 4.99
C LEU A 33 -6.55 11.55 4.46
N ASN A 34 -6.27 11.77 3.18
CA ASN A 34 -5.00 11.32 2.59
C ASN A 34 -3.85 12.13 3.18
N PRO A 35 -2.85 11.49 3.83
CA PRO A 35 -1.75 12.21 4.47
C PRO A 35 -0.70 12.75 3.49
N PHE A 36 -0.76 12.38 2.21
CA PHE A 36 0.29 12.72 1.25
C PHE A 36 0.03 14.03 0.48
N TYR A 37 -1.14 14.60 0.61
CA TYR A 37 -1.45 15.90 0.05
C TYR A 37 -2.47 16.62 0.93
N LYS A 38 -2.69 17.90 0.66
CA LYS A 38 -3.65 18.70 1.43
C LYS A 38 -5.08 18.31 1.04
N ASP A 39 -5.66 17.44 1.83
CA ASP A 39 -7.00 16.90 1.64
C ASP A 39 -7.96 17.63 2.58
N THR A 40 -9.08 18.11 2.05
CA THR A 40 -10.07 18.84 2.85
C THR A 40 -11.28 17.98 3.22
N GLU A 41 -11.43 16.84 2.55
CA GLU A 41 -12.53 15.91 2.81
C GLU A 41 -11.99 14.50 2.90
N ALA A 42 -12.49 13.71 3.85
CA ALA A 42 -12.08 12.33 4.04
C ALA A 42 -12.53 11.51 2.83
N SER A 43 -11.63 11.28 1.89
CA SER A 43 -11.91 10.59 0.62
C SER A 43 -11.15 9.27 0.45
N CYS A 44 -10.25 8.93 1.38
CA CYS A 44 -9.50 7.69 1.32
C CYS A 44 -10.19 6.57 2.09
N ASN A 45 -10.04 5.35 1.62
CA ASN A 45 -10.59 4.17 2.27
C ASN A 45 -9.67 2.98 2.06
N ILE A 46 -9.44 2.20 3.12
CA ILE A 46 -8.75 0.92 3.03
C ILE A 46 -9.81 -0.17 3.14
N TYR A 47 -9.84 -1.07 2.17
CA TYR A 47 -10.83 -2.14 2.10
C TYR A 47 -10.19 -3.45 1.67
N TYR A 48 -10.83 -4.56 2.04
CA TYR A 48 -10.38 -5.88 1.60
C TYR A 48 -11.02 -6.21 0.25
N GLU A 49 -10.20 -6.44 -0.77
CA GLU A 49 -10.69 -6.80 -2.09
C GLU A 49 -10.69 -8.32 -2.19
N ARG A 50 -11.88 -8.91 -2.18
CA ARG A 50 -12.08 -10.37 -2.13
C ARG A 50 -11.48 -11.11 -3.32
N LYS A 51 -11.60 -10.53 -4.50
CA LYS A 51 -11.17 -11.17 -5.74
C LYS A 51 -9.65 -11.36 -5.77
N ALA A 52 -8.93 -10.33 -5.36
CA ALA A 52 -7.47 -10.40 -5.29
C ALA A 52 -6.97 -10.99 -3.97
N GLY A 53 -7.80 -11.03 -2.93
CA GLY A 53 -7.43 -11.55 -1.63
C GLY A 53 -6.46 -10.66 -0.87
N VAL A 54 -6.48 -9.35 -1.11
CA VAL A 54 -5.57 -8.39 -0.47
C VAL A 54 -6.32 -7.13 -0.11
N PHE A 55 -5.71 -6.36 0.82
CA PHE A 55 -6.21 -5.02 1.11
C PHE A 55 -5.78 -4.05 0.03
N LYS A 56 -6.66 -3.12 -0.27
CA LYS A 56 -6.42 -2.05 -1.24
C LYS A 56 -6.83 -0.72 -0.65
N MET A 57 -6.23 0.33 -1.21
CA MET A 57 -6.58 1.70 -0.91
C MET A 57 -7.36 2.29 -2.07
N LYS A 58 -8.35 3.10 -1.77
CA LYS A 58 -9.04 3.91 -2.76
C LYS A 58 -9.11 5.33 -2.27
N ASP A 59 -8.74 6.28 -3.15
CA ASP A 59 -8.91 7.70 -2.89
C ASP A 59 -9.88 8.26 -3.93
N PHE A 60 -11.09 8.60 -3.49
CA PHE A 60 -12.11 9.11 -4.39
C PHE A 60 -11.79 10.51 -4.92
N GLY A 61 -10.88 11.22 -4.27
CA GLY A 61 -10.43 12.54 -4.70
C GLY A 61 -9.21 12.51 -5.61
N ASN A 62 -8.43 11.41 -5.61
CA ASN A 62 -7.23 11.30 -6.41
C ASN A 62 -6.88 9.84 -6.67
N GLU A 63 -7.21 9.34 -7.86
CA GLU A 63 -7.01 7.95 -8.22
C GLU A 63 -5.55 7.50 -8.25
N ASP A 64 -4.59 8.45 -8.32
CA ASP A 64 -3.17 8.11 -8.27
C ASP A 64 -2.79 7.37 -6.99
N TYR A 65 -3.57 7.53 -5.94
CA TYR A 65 -3.35 6.84 -4.66
C TYR A 65 -4.22 5.59 -4.49
N SER A 66 -4.88 5.14 -5.56
CA SER A 66 -5.68 3.91 -5.51
C SER A 66 -4.85 2.70 -5.90
N GLY A 67 -5.07 1.56 -5.26
CA GLY A 67 -4.40 0.31 -5.57
C GLY A 67 -3.99 -0.48 -4.34
N ASP A 68 -3.17 -1.51 -4.55
CA ASP A 68 -2.67 -2.34 -3.46
C ASP A 68 -1.45 -1.69 -2.78
N CYS A 69 -0.89 -2.37 -1.79
CA CYS A 69 0.24 -1.83 -1.03
C CYS A 69 1.50 -1.64 -1.90
N PHE A 70 1.69 -2.46 -2.92
CA PHE A 70 2.84 -2.34 -3.82
C PHE A 70 2.70 -1.09 -4.69
N GLU A 71 1.49 -0.79 -5.12
CA GLU A 71 1.21 0.43 -5.90
C GLU A 71 1.46 1.68 -5.05
N LEU A 72 1.05 1.66 -3.78
CA LEU A 72 1.33 2.78 -2.88
C LEU A 72 2.83 3.01 -2.72
N VAL A 73 3.59 1.96 -2.41
CA VAL A 73 5.05 2.08 -2.22
C VAL A 73 5.73 2.52 -3.50
N GLY A 74 5.28 2.01 -4.64
CA GLY A 74 5.76 2.48 -5.94
C GLY A 74 5.51 3.95 -6.14
N ARG A 75 4.29 4.41 -5.85
CA ARG A 75 3.93 5.82 -5.96
C ARG A 75 4.82 6.71 -5.09
N LEU A 76 5.07 6.30 -3.86
CA LEU A 76 5.87 7.08 -2.91
C LEU A 76 7.35 7.14 -3.30
N ASN A 77 7.83 6.19 -4.10
CA ASN A 77 9.25 6.09 -4.47
C ASN A 77 9.50 6.35 -5.96
N GLY A 78 8.51 6.74 -6.72
CA GLY A 78 8.65 6.98 -8.15
C GLY A 78 8.94 5.73 -8.96
N LEU A 79 8.43 4.58 -8.50
CA LEU A 79 8.62 3.28 -9.14
C LEU A 79 7.31 2.74 -9.70
N ASN A 80 7.39 2.05 -10.83
CA ASN A 80 6.24 1.44 -11.48
C ASN A 80 6.15 -0.04 -11.11
N CYS A 81 5.14 -0.42 -10.34
CA CYS A 81 4.98 -1.80 -9.88
C CYS A 81 4.69 -2.79 -11.01
N LYS A 82 4.38 -2.32 -12.21
CA LYS A 82 4.17 -3.17 -13.38
C LYS A 82 5.46 -3.51 -14.12
N GLU A 83 6.55 -2.79 -13.82
CA GLU A 83 7.87 -3.07 -14.36
C GLU A 83 8.58 -4.10 -13.47
N PRO A 84 8.97 -5.28 -14.00
CA PRO A 84 9.52 -6.35 -13.17
C PRO A 84 10.70 -5.93 -12.29
N LYS A 85 11.64 -5.16 -12.83
CA LYS A 85 12.80 -4.69 -12.07
C LYS A 85 12.40 -3.71 -10.97
N GLU A 86 11.47 -2.81 -11.28
CA GLU A 86 11.00 -1.83 -10.30
C GLU A 86 10.13 -2.50 -9.24
N PHE A 87 9.38 -3.53 -9.62
CA PHE A 87 8.60 -4.30 -8.64
C PHE A 87 9.51 -5.00 -7.63
N VAL A 88 10.63 -5.57 -8.07
CA VAL A 88 11.62 -6.17 -7.17
C VAL A 88 12.14 -5.11 -6.20
N GLU A 89 12.45 -3.91 -6.70
CA GLU A 89 12.91 -2.80 -5.87
C GLU A 89 11.87 -2.39 -4.84
N ILE A 90 10.60 -2.32 -5.24
CA ILE A 90 9.49 -2.04 -4.31
C ILE A 90 9.46 -3.08 -3.18
N MET A 91 9.57 -4.35 -3.52
CA MET A 91 9.57 -5.42 -2.53
C MET A 91 10.75 -5.32 -1.57
N GLU A 92 11.92 -4.97 -2.07
CA GLU A 92 13.11 -4.76 -1.23
C GLU A 92 12.92 -3.58 -0.27
N ILE A 93 12.30 -2.51 -0.75
CA ILE A 93 11.98 -1.34 0.09
C ILE A 93 11.04 -1.74 1.23
N ILE A 94 9.99 -2.48 0.94
CA ILE A 94 9.02 -2.94 1.95
C ILE A 94 9.72 -3.85 2.97
N ASN A 95 10.51 -4.79 2.49
CA ASN A 95 11.25 -5.71 3.35
C ASN A 95 12.17 -4.97 4.32
N ARG A 96 12.88 -3.96 3.80
CA ARG A 96 13.79 -3.14 4.60
C ARG A 96 13.03 -2.30 5.62
N ASP A 97 12.01 -1.57 5.17
CA ASP A 97 11.31 -0.59 6.02
C ASP A 97 10.49 -1.26 7.12
N LEU A 98 9.86 -2.38 6.83
CA LEU A 98 9.05 -3.11 7.79
C LEU A 98 9.85 -4.20 8.53
N HIS A 99 11.15 -4.34 8.24
CA HIS A 99 12.03 -5.33 8.89
C HIS A 99 11.48 -6.76 8.79
N LEU A 100 11.09 -7.16 7.58
CA LEU A 100 10.47 -8.48 7.39
C LEU A 100 11.46 -9.64 7.43
N GLY A 101 12.74 -9.38 7.19
CA GLY A 101 13.78 -10.42 7.23
C GLY A 101 13.76 -11.39 6.05
N LEU A 102 13.22 -10.96 4.92
CA LEU A 102 13.13 -11.79 3.72
C LEU A 102 14.41 -11.78 2.87
#